data_476ddf9ade5f129461e86553069177e9
#
_entry.id   476ddf9ade5f129461e86553069177e9
#
_cell.length_a   1.000
_cell.length_b   1.000
_cell.length_c   1.000
_cell.angle_alpha   90.00
_cell.angle_beta   90.00
_cell.angle_gamma   90.00
#
_symmetry.space_group_name_H-M   'P 1'
#
loop_
_entity.id
_entity.type
_entity.pdbx_description
1 polymer ?
#
loop_
_entity_poly.entity_id
_entity_poly.type
_entity_poly.pdbx_seq_one_letter_code
_entity_poly.pdbx_strand_id
1 'polypeptide(L)'
;TPISSMSTRALGLVLSYVPQARNASNVALTGLEMVMVGRAPHMRTLAQPGAREERMARDVLDEVGASHLAEMPCATMSGGQFQMILIARALVADPRVLVLDEPETGLDFRNQLIVLGLLERLVRDRGLAVIMNTHYPAHALRVADQVALFSSTHEAVVGPASSVMNADTLARVFGVDVAIGSVAFEDEDVQAIVPVRLSADK
;
A
#
# COMPACT_ATOMS: atom_id res chain seq x y z
N THR A 1 -9.67 -19.23 10.17
CA THR A 1 -11.11 -18.86 10.27
C THR A 1 -11.48 -18.03 9.05
N PRO A 2 -12.56 -18.33 8.32
CA PRO A 2 -13.01 -17.54 7.18
C PRO A 2 -13.35 -16.09 7.61
N ILE A 3 -12.99 -15.11 6.78
CA ILE A 3 -13.27 -13.68 7.04
C ILE A 3 -14.77 -13.44 7.26
N SER A 4 -15.62 -14.15 6.49
CA SER A 4 -17.09 -14.04 6.59
C SER A 4 -17.67 -14.41 7.95
N SER A 5 -16.92 -15.14 8.79
CA SER A 5 -17.36 -15.56 10.14
C SER A 5 -16.75 -14.68 11.25
N MET A 6 -15.93 -13.69 10.90
CA MET A 6 -15.32 -12.78 11.87
C MET A 6 -16.24 -11.59 12.16
N SER A 7 -16.30 -11.17 13.44
CA SER A 7 -16.91 -9.88 13.75
C SER A 7 -16.05 -8.73 13.23
N THR A 8 -16.66 -7.58 12.94
CA THR A 8 -15.93 -6.37 12.50
C THR A 8 -14.78 -6.01 13.43
N ARG A 9 -14.99 -6.13 14.75
CA ARG A 9 -13.94 -5.89 15.74
C ARG A 9 -12.80 -6.90 15.64
N ALA A 10 -13.09 -8.19 15.50
CA ALA A 10 -12.08 -9.24 15.36
C ALA A 10 -11.30 -9.08 14.06
N LEU A 11 -11.97 -8.67 12.97
CA LEU A 11 -11.33 -8.38 11.70
C LEU A 11 -10.37 -7.19 11.83
N GLY A 12 -10.81 -6.09 12.47
CA GLY A 12 -9.99 -4.89 12.68
C GLY A 12 -8.76 -5.09 13.58
N LEU A 13 -8.69 -6.20 14.33
CA LEU A 13 -7.50 -6.60 15.09
C LEU A 13 -6.46 -7.38 14.27
N VAL A 14 -6.85 -7.85 13.09
CA VAL A 14 -6.00 -8.70 12.22
C VAL A 14 -5.65 -8.00 10.93
N LEU A 15 -6.57 -7.21 10.39
CA LEU A 15 -6.47 -6.58 9.08
C LEU A 15 -6.67 -5.08 9.21
N SER A 16 -5.76 -4.32 8.61
CA SER A 16 -5.90 -2.87 8.43
C SER A 16 -5.99 -2.52 6.95
N TYR A 17 -6.72 -1.46 6.67
CA TYR A 17 -6.94 -0.97 5.30
C TYR A 17 -6.43 0.46 5.15
N VAL A 18 -5.66 0.68 4.09
CA VAL A 18 -5.16 1.99 3.67
C VAL A 18 -5.90 2.37 2.38
N PRO A 19 -6.82 3.33 2.42
CA PRO A 19 -7.49 3.81 1.22
C PRO A 19 -6.52 4.61 0.36
N GLN A 20 -6.85 4.76 -0.91
CA GLN A 20 -6.20 5.71 -1.80
C GLN A 20 -6.19 7.11 -1.15
N ALA A 21 -5.02 7.74 -1.09
CA ALA A 21 -4.88 9.09 -0.53
C ALA A 21 -5.62 10.08 -1.41
N ARG A 22 -6.82 10.46 -1.00
CA ARG A 22 -7.56 11.58 -1.56
C ARG A 22 -7.21 12.85 -0.81
N ASN A 23 -7.58 13.99 -1.36
CA ASN A 23 -7.27 15.30 -0.79
C ASN A 23 -7.58 15.38 0.71
N ALA A 24 -6.56 15.69 1.52
CA ALA A 24 -6.65 15.84 2.98
C ALA A 24 -7.22 17.20 3.43
N SER A 25 -7.58 18.10 2.51
CA SER A 25 -7.94 19.49 2.80
C SER A 25 -9.04 19.69 3.84
N ASN A 26 -9.88 18.68 4.06
CA ASN A 26 -10.97 18.72 5.04
C ASN A 26 -10.65 17.96 6.35
N VAL A 27 -9.41 17.53 6.56
CA VAL A 27 -9.00 16.76 7.74
C VAL A 27 -8.47 17.73 8.80
N ALA A 28 -9.25 17.98 9.85
CA ALA A 28 -8.90 18.88 10.95
C ALA A 28 -8.05 18.21 12.05
N LEU A 29 -7.21 17.22 11.67
CA LEU A 29 -6.33 16.47 12.59
C LEU A 29 -4.87 16.73 12.23
N THR A 30 -4.01 16.66 13.24
CA THR A 30 -2.56 16.53 13.05
C THR A 30 -2.19 15.11 12.59
N GLY A 31 -0.96 14.92 12.11
CA GLY A 31 -0.47 13.59 11.76
C GLY A 31 -0.55 12.60 12.94
N LEU A 32 -0.16 13.03 14.13
CA LEU A 32 -0.22 12.23 15.35
C LEU A 32 -1.66 11.82 15.69
N GLU A 33 -2.58 12.78 15.71
CA GLU A 33 -3.99 12.51 15.99
C GLU A 33 -4.61 11.54 14.96
N MET A 34 -4.27 11.70 13.68
CA MET A 34 -4.70 10.80 12.62
C MET A 34 -4.20 9.38 12.86
N VAL A 35 -2.93 9.20 13.25
CA VAL A 35 -2.37 7.88 13.56
C VAL A 35 -3.05 7.28 14.79
N MET A 36 -3.29 8.06 15.85
CA MET A 36 -3.96 7.60 17.05
C MET A 36 -5.38 7.05 16.78
N VAL A 37 -6.10 7.58 15.79
CA VAL A 37 -7.41 7.05 15.34
C VAL A 37 -7.30 5.56 14.97
N GLY A 38 -6.17 5.12 14.44
CA GLY A 38 -5.92 3.71 14.10
C GLY A 38 -6.00 2.74 15.29
N ARG A 39 -5.90 3.25 16.53
CA ARG A 39 -6.04 2.43 17.75
C ARG A 39 -7.48 2.08 18.11
N ALA A 40 -8.47 2.65 17.45
CA ALA A 40 -9.88 2.45 17.76
C ALA A 40 -10.31 0.96 17.94
N PRO A 41 -9.85 -0.02 17.11
CA PRO A 41 -10.21 -1.43 17.32
C PRO A 41 -9.78 -2.00 18.67
N HIS A 42 -8.72 -1.46 19.28
CA HIS A 42 -8.16 -1.89 20.56
C HIS A 42 -8.75 -1.17 21.77
N MET A 43 -9.51 -0.11 21.53
CA MET A 43 -10.07 0.72 22.59
C MET A 43 -11.49 0.28 22.96
N ARG A 44 -11.90 0.64 24.19
CA ARG A 44 -13.30 0.47 24.62
C ARG A 44 -14.17 1.52 23.91
N THR A 45 -15.41 1.19 23.67
CA THR A 45 -16.38 2.14 23.13
C THR A 45 -16.40 3.41 23.97
N LEU A 46 -16.30 4.56 23.30
CA LEU A 46 -16.25 5.91 23.90
C LEU A 46 -14.96 6.21 24.71
N ALA A 47 -13.95 5.37 24.70
CA ALA A 47 -12.67 5.72 25.28
C ALA A 47 -11.95 6.75 24.38
N GLN A 48 -11.32 7.73 25.01
CA GLN A 48 -10.44 8.68 24.32
C GLN A 48 -9.01 8.13 24.31
N PRO A 49 -8.25 8.33 23.22
CA PRO A 49 -6.83 8.02 23.18
C PRO A 49 -6.08 8.78 24.29
N GLY A 50 -5.18 8.09 24.99
CA GLY A 50 -4.38 8.64 26.05
C GLY A 50 -2.89 8.57 25.77
N ALA A 51 -2.07 8.82 26.78
CA ALA A 51 -0.61 8.84 26.68
C ALA A 51 0.01 7.51 26.17
N ARG A 52 -0.69 6.38 26.33
CA ARG A 52 -0.25 5.08 25.79
C ARG A 52 -0.41 5.06 24.27
N GLU A 53 -1.58 5.43 23.79
CA GLU A 53 -1.90 5.48 22.35
C GLU A 53 -1.03 6.51 21.63
N GLU A 54 -0.74 7.63 22.30
CA GLU A 54 0.17 8.64 21.78
C GLU A 54 1.59 8.08 21.60
N ARG A 55 2.15 7.41 22.59
CA ARG A 55 3.47 6.78 22.47
C ARG A 55 3.51 5.79 21.32
N MET A 56 2.53 4.88 21.23
CA MET A 56 2.44 3.91 20.14
C MET A 56 2.36 4.58 18.77
N ALA A 57 1.64 5.69 18.66
CA ALA A 57 1.54 6.44 17.42
C ALA A 57 2.88 7.10 17.04
N ARG A 58 3.61 7.64 18.01
CA ARG A 58 4.95 8.21 17.79
C ARG A 58 5.96 7.15 17.38
N ASP A 59 5.94 5.97 18.03
CA ASP A 59 6.81 4.84 17.68
C ASP A 59 6.58 4.39 16.23
N VAL A 60 5.32 4.29 15.80
CA VAL A 60 4.99 3.94 14.41
C VAL A 60 5.36 5.05 13.43
N LEU A 61 5.16 6.32 13.80
CA LEU A 61 5.60 7.45 12.96
C LEU A 61 7.12 7.43 12.75
N ASP A 62 7.88 7.08 13.77
CA ASP A 62 9.33 6.92 13.67
C ASP A 62 9.70 5.76 12.74
N GLU A 63 9.08 4.62 12.92
CA GLU A 63 9.29 3.42 12.09
C GLU A 63 9.04 3.67 10.59
N VAL A 64 7.99 4.42 10.25
CA VAL A 64 7.71 4.75 8.85
C VAL A 64 8.52 5.95 8.34
N GLY A 65 9.34 6.59 9.20
CA GLY A 65 10.14 7.76 8.84
C GLY A 65 9.35 9.06 8.74
N ALA A 66 8.19 9.13 9.41
CA ALA A 66 7.25 10.25 9.35
C ALA A 66 7.14 11.05 10.66
N SER A 67 8.10 10.91 11.60
CA SER A 67 8.10 11.61 12.90
C SER A 67 7.97 13.13 12.76
N HIS A 68 8.56 13.72 11.71
CA HIS A 68 8.49 15.15 11.42
C HIS A 68 7.09 15.64 11.03
N LEU A 69 6.15 14.73 10.74
CA LEU A 69 4.76 15.04 10.39
C LEU A 69 3.81 14.98 11.59
N ALA A 70 4.30 14.60 12.77
CA ALA A 70 3.45 14.36 13.95
C ALA A 70 2.56 15.57 14.29
N GLU A 71 3.14 16.76 14.34
CA GLU A 71 2.44 17.99 14.72
C GLU A 71 1.90 18.78 13.51
N MET A 72 2.16 18.29 12.28
CA MET A 72 1.68 18.95 11.06
C MET A 72 0.18 18.70 10.85
N PRO A 73 -0.62 19.72 10.56
CA PRO A 73 -2.03 19.52 10.17
C PRO A 73 -2.13 18.71 8.88
N CYS A 74 -2.94 17.65 8.86
CA CYS A 74 -3.11 16.81 7.67
C CYS A 74 -3.53 17.61 6.43
N ALA A 75 -4.35 18.64 6.61
CA ALA A 75 -4.81 19.53 5.54
C ALA A 75 -3.68 20.28 4.80
N THR A 76 -2.50 20.40 5.39
CA THR A 76 -1.34 21.09 4.81
C THR A 76 -0.29 20.15 4.23
N MET A 77 -0.50 18.85 4.35
CA MET A 77 0.44 17.82 3.87
C MET A 77 0.39 17.67 2.35
N SER A 78 1.54 17.35 1.76
CA SER A 78 1.59 16.84 0.39
C SER A 78 0.93 15.45 0.31
N GLY A 79 0.57 15.00 -0.90
CA GLY A 79 -0.01 13.67 -1.12
C GLY A 79 0.86 12.55 -0.54
N GLY A 80 2.18 12.60 -0.77
CA GLY A 80 3.12 11.61 -0.22
C GLY A 80 3.22 11.65 1.30
N GLN A 81 3.23 12.83 1.90
CA GLN A 81 3.22 12.98 3.36
C GLN A 81 1.95 12.41 3.97
N PHE A 82 0.81 12.74 3.39
CA PHE A 82 -0.48 12.22 3.87
C PHE A 82 -0.59 10.71 3.69
N GLN A 83 -0.08 10.15 2.58
CA GLN A 83 0.00 8.71 2.36
C GLN A 83 0.79 8.00 3.47
N MET A 84 1.95 8.55 3.88
CA MET A 84 2.73 8.00 4.99
C MET A 84 1.95 8.01 6.32
N ILE A 85 1.19 9.05 6.59
CA ILE A 85 0.30 9.13 7.76
C ILE A 85 -0.81 8.07 7.70
N LEU A 86 -1.41 7.83 6.53
CA LEU A 86 -2.44 6.79 6.35
C LEU A 86 -1.87 5.38 6.58
N ILE A 87 -0.65 5.12 6.11
CA ILE A 87 0.05 3.86 6.37
C ILE A 87 0.36 3.73 7.87
N ALA A 88 0.91 4.77 8.52
CA ALA A 88 1.17 4.78 9.96
C ALA A 88 -0.12 4.53 10.78
N ARG A 89 -1.24 5.16 10.39
CA ARG A 89 -2.56 4.93 11.00
C ARG A 89 -3.00 3.46 10.91
N ALA A 90 -2.72 2.81 9.80
CA ALA A 90 -3.07 1.40 9.64
C ALA A 90 -2.14 0.50 10.48
N LEU A 91 -0.87 0.83 10.58
CA LEU A 91 0.14 0.05 11.29
C LEU A 91 0.04 0.14 12.81
N VAL A 92 -0.46 1.26 13.36
CA VAL A 92 -0.56 1.45 14.82
C VAL A 92 -1.54 0.46 15.48
N ALA A 93 -2.44 -0.14 14.70
CA ALA A 93 -3.31 -1.24 15.13
C ALA A 93 -2.56 -2.57 15.28
N ASP A 94 -1.30 -2.64 14.89
CA ASP A 94 -0.47 -3.85 14.87
C ASP A 94 -1.14 -5.01 14.10
N PRO A 95 -1.52 -4.79 12.81
CA PRO A 95 -2.22 -5.78 12.01
C PRO A 95 -1.27 -6.91 11.57
N ARG A 96 -1.85 -8.06 11.22
CA ARG A 96 -1.13 -9.16 10.55
C ARG A 96 -1.23 -9.06 9.01
N VAL A 97 -2.25 -8.36 8.53
CA VAL A 97 -2.50 -8.15 7.09
C VAL A 97 -2.75 -6.67 6.85
N LEU A 98 -2.03 -6.09 5.90
CA LEU A 98 -2.23 -4.72 5.44
C LEU A 98 -2.76 -4.76 4.01
N VAL A 99 -3.93 -4.17 3.80
CA VAL A 99 -4.54 -4.01 2.48
C VAL A 99 -4.42 -2.56 2.06
N LEU A 100 -3.83 -2.30 0.88
CA LEU A 100 -3.65 -0.95 0.36
C LEU A 100 -4.31 -0.81 -1.01
N ASP A 101 -5.02 0.28 -1.18
CA ASP A 101 -5.70 0.63 -2.42
C ASP A 101 -4.92 1.75 -3.12
N GLU A 102 -4.20 1.39 -4.19
CA GLU A 102 -3.38 2.30 -5.00
C GLU A 102 -2.50 3.26 -4.16
N PRO A 103 -1.66 2.74 -3.25
CA PRO A 103 -0.95 3.58 -2.29
C PRO A 103 0.08 4.53 -2.92
N GLU A 104 0.46 4.31 -4.17
CA GLU A 104 1.43 5.09 -4.94
C GLU A 104 0.79 6.05 -5.95
N THR A 105 -0.52 5.99 -6.13
CA THR A 105 -1.22 6.81 -7.13
C THR A 105 -1.21 8.29 -6.78
N GLY A 106 -0.89 9.13 -7.77
CA GLY A 106 -0.79 10.57 -7.60
C GLY A 106 0.47 11.05 -6.88
N LEU A 107 1.41 10.14 -6.57
CA LEU A 107 2.70 10.48 -6.00
C LEU A 107 3.75 10.69 -7.09
N ASP A 108 4.74 11.55 -6.82
CA ASP A 108 5.95 11.64 -7.62
C ASP A 108 6.83 10.39 -7.47
N PHE A 109 7.79 10.21 -8.37
CA PHE A 109 8.67 9.03 -8.39
C PHE A 109 9.39 8.78 -7.06
N ARG A 110 9.85 9.85 -6.39
CA ARG A 110 10.53 9.74 -5.11
C ARG A 110 9.61 9.16 -4.04
N ASN A 111 8.40 9.70 -3.92
CA ASN A 111 7.42 9.26 -2.94
C ASN A 111 6.88 7.85 -3.26
N GLN A 112 6.72 7.48 -4.54
CA GLN A 112 6.39 6.11 -4.94
C GLN A 112 7.45 5.12 -4.44
N LEU A 113 8.74 5.40 -4.65
CA LEU A 113 9.83 4.56 -4.18
C LEU A 113 9.89 4.46 -2.66
N ILE A 114 9.61 5.55 -1.93
CA ILE A 114 9.55 5.54 -0.46
C ILE A 114 8.43 4.60 0.01
N VAL A 115 7.24 4.69 -0.57
CA VAL A 115 6.11 3.82 -0.19
C VAL A 115 6.42 2.36 -0.49
N LEU A 116 6.91 2.02 -1.70
CA LEU A 116 7.22 0.64 -2.06
C LEU A 116 8.33 0.06 -1.16
N GLY A 117 9.42 0.80 -0.95
CA GLY A 117 10.51 0.37 -0.06
C GLY A 117 10.08 0.23 1.40
N LEU A 118 9.13 1.04 1.87
CA LEU A 118 8.52 0.87 3.18
C LEU A 118 7.75 -0.45 3.26
N LEU A 119 6.93 -0.77 2.26
CA LEU A 119 6.15 -2.02 2.23
C LEU A 119 7.07 -3.25 2.22
N GLU A 120 8.12 -3.27 1.39
CA GLU A 120 9.14 -4.32 1.37
C GLU A 120 9.79 -4.51 2.75
N ARG A 121 10.16 -3.42 3.41
CA ARG A 121 10.74 -3.45 4.76
C ARG A 121 9.76 -4.01 5.79
N LEU A 122 8.50 -3.59 5.78
CA LEU A 122 7.47 -4.09 6.70
C LEU A 122 7.21 -5.60 6.53
N VAL A 123 7.19 -6.09 5.29
CA VAL A 123 7.08 -7.54 5.02
C VAL A 123 8.27 -8.28 5.60
N ARG A 124 9.49 -7.82 5.31
CA ARG A 124 10.72 -8.48 5.75
C ARG A 124 10.91 -8.45 7.26
N ASP A 125 10.73 -7.27 7.88
CA ASP A 125 11.14 -7.04 9.27
C ASP A 125 10.03 -7.41 10.27
N ARG A 126 8.74 -7.26 9.89
CA ARG A 126 7.58 -7.61 10.73
C ARG A 126 6.88 -8.92 10.35
N GLY A 127 7.22 -9.52 9.19
CA GLY A 127 6.45 -10.64 8.65
C GLY A 127 5.00 -10.27 8.29
N LEU A 128 4.76 -9.00 7.97
CA LEU A 128 3.45 -8.48 7.61
C LEU A 128 3.02 -9.03 6.25
N ALA A 129 1.82 -9.58 6.15
CA ALA A 129 1.23 -9.90 4.86
C ALA A 129 0.67 -8.62 4.23
N VAL A 130 1.10 -8.28 3.01
CA VAL A 130 0.65 -7.09 2.29
C VAL A 130 -0.16 -7.50 1.06
N ILE A 131 -1.32 -6.90 0.89
CA ILE A 131 -2.14 -6.99 -0.32
C ILE A 131 -2.26 -5.57 -0.87
N MET A 132 -1.73 -5.34 -2.06
CA MET A 132 -1.75 -4.02 -2.71
C MET A 132 -2.52 -4.11 -4.03
N ASN A 133 -3.55 -3.30 -4.17
CA ASN A 133 -4.15 -3.02 -5.47
C ASN A 133 -3.34 -1.91 -6.15
N THR A 134 -2.96 -2.12 -7.40
CA THR A 134 -2.24 -1.13 -8.20
C THR A 134 -2.58 -1.26 -9.68
N HIS A 135 -2.51 -0.17 -10.40
CA HIS A 135 -2.57 -0.13 -11.86
C HIS A 135 -1.19 0.10 -12.52
N TYR A 136 -0.11 -0.03 -11.73
CA TYR A 136 1.27 0.04 -12.22
C TYR A 136 1.91 -1.36 -12.25
N PRO A 137 1.87 -2.07 -13.40
CA PRO A 137 2.43 -3.42 -13.49
C PRO A 137 3.91 -3.51 -13.11
N ALA A 138 4.69 -2.46 -13.41
CA ALA A 138 6.10 -2.40 -13.05
C ALA A 138 6.33 -2.40 -11.52
N HIS A 139 5.44 -1.77 -10.74
CA HIS A 139 5.51 -1.80 -9.28
C HIS A 139 5.18 -3.20 -8.74
N ALA A 140 4.14 -3.85 -9.29
CA ALA A 140 3.82 -5.23 -8.92
C ALA A 140 4.98 -6.18 -9.24
N LEU A 141 5.60 -6.05 -10.42
CA LEU A 141 6.76 -6.87 -10.80
C LEU A 141 7.95 -6.68 -9.85
N ARG A 142 8.12 -5.46 -9.31
CA ARG A 142 9.21 -5.12 -8.40
C ARG A 142 9.04 -5.70 -7.00
N VAL A 143 7.83 -5.62 -6.41
CA VAL A 143 7.64 -5.85 -4.97
C VAL A 143 6.80 -7.08 -4.63
N ALA A 144 6.07 -7.67 -5.60
CA ALA A 144 5.12 -8.72 -5.29
C ALA A 144 5.71 -10.12 -5.47
N ASP A 145 5.47 -11.00 -4.49
CA ASP A 145 5.73 -12.45 -4.62
C ASP A 145 4.65 -13.11 -5.51
N GLN A 146 3.39 -12.70 -5.31
CA GLN A 146 2.22 -13.21 -6.01
C GLN A 146 1.43 -12.07 -6.60
N VAL A 147 0.87 -12.27 -7.79
CA VAL A 147 -0.03 -11.30 -8.43
C VAL A 147 -1.33 -11.96 -8.85
N ALA A 148 -2.39 -11.16 -8.84
CA ALA A 148 -3.66 -11.47 -9.44
C ALA A 148 -3.98 -10.37 -10.47
N LEU A 149 -4.01 -10.73 -11.75
CA LEU A 149 -4.41 -9.84 -12.84
C LEU A 149 -5.88 -10.08 -13.18
N PHE A 150 -6.65 -9.01 -13.29
CA PHE A 150 -8.05 -9.06 -13.65
C PHE A 150 -8.28 -8.41 -15.00
N SER A 151 -8.90 -9.14 -15.94
CA SER A 151 -9.29 -8.59 -17.24
C SER A 151 -10.66 -7.92 -17.18
N SER A 152 -10.98 -7.11 -18.17
CA SER A 152 -12.32 -6.55 -18.37
C SER A 152 -13.38 -7.63 -18.64
N THR A 153 -12.97 -8.84 -19.08
CA THR A 153 -13.84 -10.00 -19.35
C THR A 153 -14.09 -10.88 -18.11
N HIS A 154 -13.71 -10.41 -16.92
CA HIS A 154 -13.84 -11.13 -15.64
C HIS A 154 -12.96 -12.38 -15.52
N GLU A 155 -11.96 -12.53 -16.36
CA GLU A 155 -10.93 -13.54 -16.16
C GLU A 155 -9.91 -13.05 -15.13
N ALA A 156 -9.45 -13.96 -14.28
CA ALA A 156 -8.37 -13.71 -13.33
C ALA A 156 -7.20 -14.65 -13.61
N VAL A 157 -5.99 -14.08 -13.67
CA VAL A 157 -4.75 -14.86 -13.74
C VAL A 157 -3.99 -14.66 -12.45
N VAL A 158 -3.79 -15.74 -11.69
CA VAL A 158 -3.16 -15.68 -10.35
C VAL A 158 -1.93 -16.59 -10.33
N GLY A 159 -0.85 -16.11 -9.73
CA GLY A 159 0.38 -16.91 -9.57
C GLY A 159 1.58 -16.06 -9.17
N PRO A 160 2.76 -16.69 -9.12
CA PRO A 160 4.03 -15.98 -8.88
C PRO A 160 4.21 -14.82 -9.86
N ALA A 161 4.66 -13.67 -9.36
CA ALA A 161 4.86 -12.47 -10.18
C ALA A 161 5.77 -12.77 -11.40
N SER A 162 6.85 -13.50 -11.20
CA SER A 162 7.79 -13.91 -12.25
C SER A 162 7.16 -14.76 -13.37
N SER A 163 6.08 -15.49 -13.08
CA SER A 163 5.39 -16.35 -14.05
C SER A 163 4.21 -15.66 -14.72
N VAL A 164 3.49 -14.81 -13.97
CA VAL A 164 2.26 -14.15 -14.46
C VAL A 164 2.58 -12.88 -15.22
N MET A 165 3.60 -12.11 -14.78
CA MET A 165 3.97 -10.81 -15.35
C MET A 165 4.83 -10.98 -16.62
N ASN A 166 4.26 -11.58 -17.67
CA ASN A 166 4.91 -11.76 -18.97
C ASN A 166 4.13 -11.05 -20.10
N ALA A 167 4.77 -10.84 -21.24
CA ALA A 167 4.19 -10.05 -22.35
C ALA A 167 2.85 -10.64 -22.84
N ASP A 168 2.76 -11.97 -22.99
CA ASP A 168 1.54 -12.63 -23.50
C ASP A 168 0.37 -12.46 -22.52
N THR A 169 0.61 -12.62 -21.21
CA THR A 169 -0.41 -12.44 -20.18
C THR A 169 -0.87 -10.99 -20.11
N LEU A 170 0.05 -10.03 -20.14
CA LEU A 170 -0.29 -8.61 -20.09
C LEU A 170 -1.04 -8.17 -21.35
N ALA A 171 -0.63 -8.65 -22.54
CA ALA A 171 -1.36 -8.38 -23.78
C ALA A 171 -2.80 -8.93 -23.72
N ARG A 172 -2.98 -10.14 -23.23
CA ARG A 172 -4.31 -10.76 -23.09
C ARG A 172 -5.19 -10.05 -22.07
N VAL A 173 -4.64 -9.66 -20.90
CA VAL A 173 -5.41 -9.06 -19.80
C VAL A 173 -5.73 -7.61 -20.06
N PHE A 174 -4.77 -6.84 -20.56
CA PHE A 174 -4.89 -5.37 -20.74
C PHE A 174 -5.13 -4.94 -22.18
N GLY A 175 -5.03 -5.84 -23.16
CA GLY A 175 -5.16 -5.48 -24.57
C GLY A 175 -4.02 -4.61 -25.08
N VAL A 176 -2.82 -4.73 -24.49
CA VAL A 176 -1.65 -3.89 -24.80
C VAL A 176 -0.43 -4.75 -24.98
N ASP A 177 0.21 -4.68 -26.14
CA ASP A 177 1.52 -5.29 -26.36
C ASP A 177 2.57 -4.55 -25.53
N VAL A 178 3.33 -5.29 -24.75
CA VAL A 178 4.38 -4.74 -23.89
C VAL A 178 5.74 -5.35 -24.20
N ALA A 179 6.79 -4.56 -24.07
CA ALA A 179 8.15 -5.04 -23.98
C ALA A 179 8.55 -5.17 -22.51
N ILE A 180 9.03 -6.33 -22.11
CA ILE A 180 9.58 -6.55 -20.77
C ILE A 180 11.08 -6.80 -20.95
N GLY A 181 11.89 -6.09 -20.18
CA GLY A 181 13.34 -6.18 -20.27
C GLY A 181 13.99 -5.77 -18.95
N SER A 182 15.29 -6.01 -18.88
CA SER A 182 16.14 -5.61 -17.77
C SER A 182 16.92 -4.36 -18.16
N VAL A 183 16.96 -3.38 -17.28
CA VAL A 183 17.79 -2.19 -17.39
C VAL A 183 18.87 -2.28 -16.34
N ALA A 184 20.13 -2.35 -16.77
CA ALA A 184 21.27 -2.36 -15.86
C ALA A 184 21.39 -0.98 -15.18
N PHE A 185 21.42 -0.97 -13.85
CA PHE A 185 21.65 0.21 -13.04
C PHE A 185 22.60 -0.13 -11.90
N GLU A 186 23.83 0.42 -11.93
CA GLU A 186 24.92 0.07 -11.02
C GLU A 186 25.16 -1.45 -11.04
N ASP A 187 25.03 -2.14 -9.91
CA ASP A 187 25.21 -3.58 -9.75
C ASP A 187 23.90 -4.37 -9.79
N GLU A 188 22.77 -3.71 -10.16
CA GLU A 188 21.44 -4.32 -10.17
C GLU A 188 20.81 -4.32 -11.58
N ASP A 189 20.05 -5.37 -11.87
CA ASP A 189 19.21 -5.46 -13.05
C ASP A 189 17.75 -5.12 -12.69
N VAL A 190 17.29 -3.94 -13.07
CA VAL A 190 15.92 -3.45 -12.80
C VAL A 190 14.99 -3.91 -13.91
N GLN A 191 13.98 -4.68 -13.56
CA GLN A 191 12.94 -5.10 -14.51
C GLN A 191 12.05 -3.92 -14.92
N ALA A 192 11.84 -3.75 -16.22
CA ALA A 192 11.01 -2.71 -16.78
C ALA A 192 9.91 -3.29 -17.67
N ILE A 193 8.73 -2.70 -17.61
CA ILE A 193 7.59 -2.99 -18.48
C ILE A 193 7.29 -1.73 -19.27
N VAL A 194 7.39 -1.81 -20.59
CA VAL A 194 7.15 -0.67 -21.49
C VAL A 194 5.96 -1.01 -22.39
N PRO A 195 4.82 -0.29 -22.26
CA PRO A 195 3.73 -0.39 -23.22
C PRO A 195 4.20 0.07 -24.61
N VAL A 196 3.90 -0.72 -25.66
CA VAL A 196 4.38 -0.46 -27.02
C VAL A 196 3.24 -0.03 -27.93
N ARG A 197 2.12 -0.76 -27.90
CA ARG A 197 0.94 -0.47 -28.75
C ARG A 197 -0.27 -1.22 -28.22
N LEU A 198 -1.46 -0.85 -28.66
CA LEU A 198 -2.66 -1.67 -28.44
C LEU A 198 -2.49 -3.01 -29.16
N SER A 199 -2.86 -4.10 -28.50
CA SER A 199 -2.90 -5.40 -29.16
C SER A 199 -3.94 -5.36 -30.30
N ALA A 200 -3.61 -5.96 -31.44
CA ALA A 200 -4.59 -6.11 -32.49
C ALA A 200 -5.74 -6.99 -31.97
N ASP A 201 -6.98 -6.59 -32.17
CA ASP A 201 -8.16 -7.37 -31.85
C ASP A 201 -8.01 -8.78 -32.46
N LYS A 202 -8.02 -9.80 -31.59
CA LYS A 202 -8.11 -11.19 -32.01
C LYS A 202 -9.54 -11.65 -31.90
#